data_9ad36f0e8715887f878d73b193020336
#
_entry.id   9ad36f0e8715887f878d73b193020336
#
_cell.length_a   1.000
_cell.length_b   1.000
_cell.length_c   1.000
_cell.angle_alpha   90.00
_cell.angle_beta   90.00
_cell.angle_gamma   90.00
#
_symmetry.space_group_name_H-M   'P 1'
#
loop_
_entity.id
_entity.type
_entity.pdbx_description
1 polymer ?
#
loop_
_entity_poly.entity_id
_entity_poly.type
_entity_poly.pdbx_seq_one_letter_code
_entity_poly.pdbx_strand_id
1 'polypeptide(L)' 'MEIDKIKKVMMGKASREEREEVESWAGGSAERKRFVEDARGFYAGRKSPMGK' A
#
# COMPACT_ATOMS: atom_id res chain seq x y z
N MET A 1 12.61 -3.30 -2.28
CA MET A 1 11.24 -3.09 -2.78
C MET A 1 11.11 -1.69 -3.31
N GLU A 2 10.57 -1.56 -4.47
CA GLU A 2 10.42 -0.25 -5.08
C GLU A 2 9.17 0.44 -4.59
N ILE A 3 9.29 1.72 -4.36
CA ILE A 3 8.15 2.51 -3.89
C ILE A 3 7.02 2.50 -4.91
N ASP A 4 7.36 2.42 -6.19
CA ASP A 4 6.35 2.41 -7.23
C ASP A 4 5.41 1.22 -7.08
N LYS A 5 5.94 0.06 -6.69
CA LYS A 5 5.09 -1.10 -6.49
C LYS A 5 4.11 -0.88 -5.35
N ILE A 6 4.59 -0.28 -4.28
CA ILE A 6 3.73 -0.01 -3.14
C ILE A 6 2.64 0.96 -3.55
N LYS A 7 2.98 1.98 -4.32
CA LYS A 7 1.98 2.92 -4.80
C LYS A 7 0.93 2.23 -5.65
N LYS A 8 1.37 1.35 -6.54
CA LYS A 8 0.42 0.64 -7.38
C LYS A 8 -0.56 -0.16 -6.56
N VAL A 9 -0.06 -0.82 -5.52
CA VAL A 9 -0.93 -1.59 -4.65
C VAL A 9 -1.94 -0.68 -3.96
N MET A 10 -1.46 0.44 -3.45
CA MET A 10 -2.35 1.36 -2.74
C MET A 10 -3.41 1.95 -3.67
N MET A 11 -3.05 2.15 -4.93
CA MET A 11 -3.97 2.72 -5.90
C MET A 11 -4.88 1.68 -6.52
N GLY A 12 -4.68 0.42 -6.20
CA GLY A 12 -5.48 -0.64 -6.77
C GLY A 12 -5.10 -0.98 -8.19
N LYS A 13 -3.91 -0.59 -8.63
CA LYS A 13 -3.46 -0.85 -10.00
C LYS A 13 -2.44 -1.95 -10.08
N ALA A 14 -2.07 -2.54 -8.97
CA ALA A 14 -1.08 -3.60 -8.96
C ALA A 14 -1.74 -4.93 -9.28
N SER A 15 -0.97 -5.80 -9.92
CA SER A 15 -1.43 -7.14 -10.18
C SER A 15 -1.43 -7.93 -8.88
N ARG A 16 -2.03 -9.12 -8.94
CA ARG A 16 -2.06 -9.98 -7.77
C ARG A 16 -0.66 -10.33 -7.29
N GLU A 17 0.24 -10.60 -8.23
CA GLU A 17 1.60 -10.94 -7.87
C GLU A 17 2.29 -9.78 -7.19
N GLU A 18 2.08 -8.57 -7.68
CA GLU A 18 2.69 -7.41 -7.08
C GLU A 18 2.14 -7.17 -5.68
N ARG A 19 0.85 -7.40 -5.49
CA ARG A 19 0.26 -7.23 -4.17
C ARG A 19 0.84 -8.23 -3.18
N GLU A 20 0.98 -9.47 -3.61
CA GLU A 20 1.56 -10.49 -2.74
C GLU A 20 3.00 -10.18 -2.41
N GLU A 21 3.72 -9.62 -3.38
CA GLU A 21 5.11 -9.25 -3.16
C GLU A 21 5.22 -8.16 -2.10
N VAL A 22 4.36 -7.17 -2.17
CA VAL A 22 4.37 -6.09 -1.18
C VAL A 22 3.99 -6.62 0.19
N GLU A 23 2.99 -7.48 0.25
CA GLU A 23 2.57 -8.04 1.54
C GLU A 23 3.67 -8.91 2.14
N SER A 24 4.35 -9.69 1.31
CA SER A 24 5.46 -10.50 1.79
C SER A 24 6.59 -9.62 2.31
N TRP A 25 6.88 -8.56 1.58
CA TRP A 25 7.91 -7.62 1.99
C TRP A 25 7.54 -6.97 3.33
N ALA A 26 6.28 -6.58 3.49
CA ALA A 26 5.84 -5.95 4.71
C ALA A 26 5.87 -6.91 5.88
N GLY A 27 5.59 -8.18 5.62
CA GLY A 27 5.60 -9.17 6.68
C GLY A 27 6.98 -9.48 7.22
N GLY A 28 8.04 -9.02 6.53
CA GLY A 28 9.39 -9.26 6.99
C GLY A 28 9.86 -8.36 8.11
N SER A 29 9.12 -7.31 8.40
CA SER A 29 9.52 -6.35 9.41
C SER A 29 8.30 -5.59 9.91
N ALA A 30 8.27 -5.35 11.22
CA ALA A 30 7.17 -4.57 11.79
C ALA A 30 7.16 -3.16 11.23
N GLU A 31 8.34 -2.60 11.00
CA GLU A 31 8.43 -1.25 10.46
C GLU A 31 7.85 -1.20 9.05
N ARG A 32 8.15 -2.20 8.25
CA ARG A 32 7.62 -2.25 6.90
C ARG A 32 6.12 -2.40 6.90
N LYS A 33 5.63 -3.26 7.78
CA LYS A 33 4.19 -3.46 7.89
C LYS A 33 3.50 -2.15 8.26
N ARG A 34 4.08 -1.43 9.20
CA ARG A 34 3.51 -0.15 9.62
C ARG A 34 3.56 0.86 8.48
N PHE A 35 4.65 0.86 7.72
CA PHE A 35 4.77 1.76 6.59
C PHE A 35 3.65 1.51 5.58
N VAL A 36 3.39 0.25 5.30
CA VAL A 36 2.33 -0.09 4.36
C VAL A 36 0.97 0.31 4.89
N GLU A 37 0.73 0.08 6.18
CA GLU A 37 -0.55 0.46 6.78
C GLU A 37 -0.73 1.97 6.77
N ASP A 38 0.33 2.71 7.05
CA ASP A 38 0.25 4.16 7.01
C ASP A 38 -0.05 4.65 5.61
N ALA A 39 0.62 4.08 4.62
CA ALA A 39 0.38 4.47 3.24
C ALA A 39 -1.05 4.15 2.82
N ARG A 40 -1.53 2.99 3.24
CA ARG A 40 -2.89 2.60 2.91
C ARG A 40 -3.90 3.58 3.49
N GLY A 41 -3.70 3.97 4.73
CA GLY A 41 -4.58 4.95 5.35
C GLY A 41 -4.50 6.30 4.67
N PHE A 42 -3.29 6.69 4.26
CA PHE A 42 -3.10 7.96 3.58
C PHE A 42 -3.87 8.00 2.27
N TYR A 43 -3.74 6.94 1.48
CA TYR A 43 -4.43 6.91 0.19
C TYR A 43 -5.94 6.77 0.36
N ALA A 44 -6.36 6.03 1.35
CA ALA A 44 -7.78 5.89 1.63
C ALA A 44 -8.37 7.25 2.02
N GLY A 45 -7.63 7.99 2.83
CA GLY A 45 -8.08 9.31 3.23
C GLY A 45 -8.21 10.26 2.06
N ARG A 46 -7.28 10.18 1.13
CA ARG A 46 -7.34 11.05 -0.05
C ARG A 46 -8.51 10.73 -0.93
N LYS A 47 -8.84 9.46 -1.01
CA LYS A 47 -9.98 9.06 -1.83
C LYS A 47 -11.30 9.37 -1.17
N SER A 48 -11.27 9.66 0.10
CA SER A 48 -12.50 9.98 0.82
C SER A 48 -13.12 11.21 0.17
N PRO A 49 -14.28 11.11 -0.30
CA PRO A 49 -14.92 12.22 -0.97
C PRO A 49 -15.31 13.26 0.02
N MET A 50 -15.23 13.63 0.36
CA MET A 50 -15.67 14.31 1.07
C MET A 50 -16.57 15.00 0.74
N GLY A 51 -16.73 14.64 0.47
CA GLY A 51 -17.21 15.01 0.14
C GLY A 51 -17.69 15.29 0.05
N LYS A 52 -17.82 15.36 0.22
CA LYS A 52 -18.13 15.63 0.13
C LYS A 52 -18.21 15.87 -0.14
#